data_86b17820b37188f9a0d11a8767ec7e75
#
_entry.id   86b17820b37188f9a0d11a8767ec7e75
#
_cell.length_a   1.000
_cell.length_b   1.000
_cell.length_c   1.000
_cell.angle_alpha   90.00
_cell.angle_beta   90.00
_cell.angle_gamma   90.00
#
_symmetry.space_group_name_H-M   'P 1'
#
loop_
_entity.id
_entity.type
_entity.pdbx_description
1 polymer ?
#
loop_
_entity_poly.entity_id
_entity_poly.type
_entity_poly.pdbx_seq_one_letter_code
_entity_poly.pdbx_strand_id
1 'polypeptide(L)'
;MGRVYLLSSMIVPISFEYESATVTIEEVSVEGARAILEGGFISAVGHEATARYLSKILGLEVRPSREAIYLHEDDVAIAIQFGERIQRVELGEEEVERYFREGKARFLKITVDRLRRKTSSPPKGS
;
A
#
# COMPACT_ATOMS: atom_id res chain seq x y z
N MET A 1 -10.18 -11.06 11.58
CA MET A 1 -9.42 -11.21 10.33
C MET A 1 -9.14 -9.87 9.71
N GLY A 2 -7.95 -9.69 9.21
CA GLY A 2 -7.55 -8.43 8.61
C GLY A 2 -8.11 -8.24 7.21
N ARG A 3 -8.08 -7.01 6.78
CA ARG A 3 -8.45 -6.63 5.41
C ARG A 3 -7.19 -6.53 4.57
N VAL A 4 -7.37 -6.55 3.26
CA VAL A 4 -6.28 -6.39 2.31
C VAL A 4 -6.49 -5.09 1.54
N TYR A 5 -5.42 -4.30 1.43
CA TYR A 5 -5.45 -3.00 0.75
C TYR A 5 -4.39 -2.97 -0.34
N LEU A 6 -4.66 -2.18 -1.38
CA LEU A 6 -3.65 -1.86 -2.39
C LEU A 6 -3.38 -0.37 -2.34
N LEU A 7 -2.11 -0.01 -2.12
CA LEU A 7 -1.67 1.37 -1.97
C LEU A 7 -0.82 1.79 -3.17
N SER A 8 -0.91 3.06 -3.51
CA SER A 8 -0.17 3.61 -4.66
C SER A 8 1.26 4.03 -4.30
N SER A 9 1.62 3.97 -3.02
CA SER A 9 2.97 4.31 -2.58
C SER A 9 3.23 3.64 -1.25
N MET A 10 4.50 3.64 -0.86
CA MET A 10 4.92 3.01 0.40
C MET A 10 4.60 3.94 1.57
N ILE A 11 3.36 3.86 2.03
CA ILE A 11 2.86 4.62 3.16
C ILE A 11 2.20 3.66 4.12
N VAL A 12 2.27 3.95 5.42
CA VAL A 12 1.58 3.16 6.44
C VAL A 12 0.57 4.09 7.13
N PRO A 13 -0.67 4.16 6.61
CA PRO A 13 -1.66 5.07 7.17
C PRO A 13 -2.24 4.52 8.47
N ILE A 14 -1.86 5.13 9.56
CA ILE A 14 -2.29 4.73 10.90
C ILE A 14 -3.15 5.84 11.49
N SER A 15 -4.27 5.48 12.08
CA SER A 15 -5.19 6.44 12.69
C SER A 15 -4.53 7.21 13.81
N PHE A 16 -4.93 8.47 13.96
CA PHE A 16 -4.41 9.39 14.95
C PHE A 16 -4.59 8.91 16.39
N GLU A 17 -5.52 7.99 16.62
CA GLU A 17 -5.77 7.45 17.96
C GLU A 17 -4.65 6.55 18.48
N TYR A 18 -3.75 6.12 17.59
CA TYR A 18 -2.64 5.26 17.98
C TYR A 18 -1.35 6.05 18.11
N GLU A 19 -0.58 5.74 19.14
CA GLU A 19 0.71 6.40 19.35
C GLU A 19 1.87 5.63 18.72
N SER A 20 1.68 4.33 18.45
CA SER A 20 2.71 3.53 17.83
C SER A 20 2.13 2.37 17.06
N ALA A 21 2.90 1.88 16.11
CA ALA A 21 2.53 0.73 15.29
C ALA A 21 3.78 -0.10 15.05
N THR A 22 3.61 -1.42 15.12
CA THR A 22 4.66 -2.36 14.72
C THR A 22 4.20 -3.00 13.44
N VAL A 23 4.99 -2.89 12.40
CA VAL A 23 4.65 -3.43 11.09
C VAL A 23 5.81 -4.25 10.57
N THR A 24 5.49 -5.24 9.75
CA THR A 24 6.47 -6.02 9.01
C THR A 24 6.36 -5.63 7.56
N ILE A 25 7.48 -5.31 6.94
CA ILE A 25 7.53 -4.91 5.54
C ILE A 25 8.46 -5.86 4.82
N GLU A 26 7.96 -6.49 3.76
CA GLU A 26 8.75 -7.47 2.99
C GLU A 26 8.49 -7.27 1.51
N GLU A 27 9.52 -7.50 0.71
CA GLU A 27 9.34 -7.50 -0.72
C GLU A 27 8.60 -8.75 -1.14
N VAL A 28 7.68 -8.61 -2.09
CA VAL A 28 6.98 -9.76 -2.68
C VAL A 28 7.08 -9.65 -4.19
N SER A 29 7.03 -10.80 -4.86
CA SER A 29 7.01 -10.84 -6.31
C SER A 29 5.67 -10.33 -6.83
N VAL A 30 5.60 -10.05 -8.12
CA VAL A 30 4.35 -9.67 -8.76
C VAL A 30 3.31 -10.78 -8.57
N GLU A 31 3.72 -12.04 -8.74
CA GLU A 31 2.83 -13.19 -8.53
C GLU A 31 2.38 -13.30 -7.09
N GLY A 32 3.28 -13.03 -6.14
CA GLY A 32 2.95 -13.05 -4.72
C GLY A 32 1.96 -11.95 -4.36
N ALA A 33 2.17 -10.75 -4.91
CA ALA A 33 1.26 -9.62 -4.70
C ALA A 33 -0.13 -9.95 -5.26
N ARG A 34 -0.18 -10.50 -6.47
CA ARG A 34 -1.45 -10.91 -7.09
C ARG A 34 -2.17 -11.93 -6.23
N ALA A 35 -1.46 -12.94 -5.75
CA ALA A 35 -2.07 -14.00 -4.95
C ALA A 35 -2.72 -13.43 -3.69
N ILE A 36 -2.07 -12.45 -3.07
CA ILE A 36 -2.62 -11.80 -1.87
C ILE A 36 -3.87 -10.99 -2.21
N LEU A 37 -3.88 -10.32 -3.36
CA LEU A 37 -4.97 -9.44 -3.76
C LEU A 37 -6.17 -10.19 -4.37
N GLU A 38 -5.94 -11.38 -4.92
CA GLU A 38 -6.99 -12.14 -5.59
C GLU A 38 -8.20 -12.46 -4.70
N GLY A 39 -7.99 -12.60 -3.42
CA GLY A 39 -9.06 -12.91 -2.48
C GLY A 39 -9.98 -11.73 -2.21
N GLY A 40 -9.69 -10.58 -2.80
CA GLY A 40 -10.42 -9.35 -2.59
C GLY A 40 -9.57 -8.33 -1.87
N PHE A 41 -9.70 -7.08 -2.28
CA PHE A 41 -8.93 -6.00 -1.68
C PHE A 41 -9.66 -4.67 -1.80
N ILE A 42 -9.25 -3.73 -0.96
CA ILE A 42 -9.76 -2.37 -0.99
C ILE A 42 -8.70 -1.51 -1.68
N SER A 43 -9.09 -0.83 -2.75
CA SER A 43 -8.17 0.06 -3.45
C SER A 43 -8.06 1.39 -2.73
N ALA A 44 -6.83 1.82 -2.50
CA ALA A 44 -6.52 3.17 -2.00
C ALA A 44 -5.62 3.87 -3.01
N VAL A 45 -5.78 3.55 -4.29
CA VAL A 45 -5.02 4.13 -5.39
C VAL A 45 -5.77 5.35 -5.90
N GLY A 46 -5.25 6.54 -5.61
CA GLY A 46 -5.98 7.79 -5.84
C GLY A 46 -5.96 8.33 -7.26
N HIS A 47 -5.15 7.78 -8.16
CA HIS A 47 -5.01 8.29 -9.52
C HIS A 47 -5.36 7.22 -10.55
N GLU A 48 -6.12 7.63 -11.58
CA GLU A 48 -6.51 6.73 -12.65
C GLU A 48 -5.33 6.11 -13.37
N ALA A 49 -4.32 6.92 -13.66
CA ALA A 49 -3.14 6.42 -14.37
C ALA A 49 -2.45 5.32 -13.57
N THR A 50 -2.32 5.51 -12.25
CA THR A 50 -1.72 4.51 -11.37
C THR A 50 -2.57 3.25 -11.33
N ALA A 51 -3.88 3.40 -11.19
CA ALA A 51 -4.80 2.26 -11.19
C ALA A 51 -4.67 1.46 -12.47
N ARG A 52 -4.51 2.13 -13.59
CA ARG A 52 -4.42 1.51 -14.91
C ARG A 52 -3.17 0.64 -15.04
N TYR A 53 -2.00 1.18 -14.69
CA TYR A 53 -0.79 0.35 -14.81
C TYR A 53 -0.72 -0.75 -13.75
N LEU A 54 -1.27 -0.52 -12.57
CA LEU A 54 -1.34 -1.58 -11.56
C LEU A 54 -2.27 -2.71 -12.00
N SER A 55 -3.40 -2.36 -12.63
CA SER A 55 -4.30 -3.37 -13.19
C SER A 55 -3.57 -4.25 -14.20
N LYS A 56 -2.78 -3.63 -15.06
CA LYS A 56 -2.05 -4.37 -16.09
C LYS A 56 -0.98 -5.27 -15.50
N ILE A 57 -0.17 -4.75 -14.60
CA ILE A 57 0.93 -5.50 -14.01
C ILE A 57 0.41 -6.65 -13.16
N LEU A 58 -0.62 -6.40 -12.36
CA LEU A 58 -1.16 -7.41 -11.45
C LEU A 58 -2.12 -8.37 -12.14
N GLY A 59 -2.67 -7.98 -13.31
CA GLY A 59 -3.68 -8.79 -13.98
C GLY A 59 -5.00 -8.83 -13.20
N LEU A 60 -5.30 -7.78 -12.47
CA LEU A 60 -6.52 -7.65 -11.67
C LEU A 60 -7.15 -6.29 -11.97
N GLU A 61 -8.45 -6.18 -11.76
CA GLU A 61 -9.11 -4.89 -11.90
C GLU A 61 -8.80 -4.04 -10.68
N VAL A 62 -8.13 -2.90 -10.90
CA VAL A 62 -7.83 -1.92 -9.85
C VAL A 62 -8.60 -0.66 -10.17
N ARG A 63 -9.49 -0.26 -9.28
CA ARG A 63 -10.28 0.95 -9.44
C ARG A 63 -9.68 2.09 -8.63
N PRO A 64 -9.63 3.29 -9.20
CA PRO A 64 -9.13 4.42 -8.43
C PRO A 64 -10.10 4.76 -7.28
N SER A 65 -9.54 5.15 -6.16
CA SER A 65 -10.33 5.55 -4.99
C SER A 65 -9.53 6.57 -4.20
N ARG A 66 -10.18 7.67 -3.84
CA ARG A 66 -9.56 8.73 -3.04
C ARG A 66 -10.04 8.72 -1.59
N GLU A 67 -10.71 7.66 -1.18
CA GLU A 67 -11.15 7.54 0.19
C GLU A 67 -9.96 7.37 1.11
N ALA A 68 -9.99 8.06 2.24
CA ALA A 68 -8.98 7.88 3.26
C ALA A 68 -9.18 6.51 3.90
N ILE A 69 -8.09 5.78 4.08
CA ILE A 69 -8.14 4.49 4.75
C ILE A 69 -7.14 4.49 5.89
N TYR A 70 -7.37 3.63 6.87
CA TYR A 70 -6.44 3.40 7.95
C TYR A 70 -6.27 1.90 8.14
N LEU A 71 -5.02 1.49 8.35
CA LEU A 71 -4.72 0.10 8.61
C LEU A 71 -4.94 -0.22 10.08
N HIS A 72 -5.44 -1.41 10.35
CA HIS A 72 -5.68 -1.91 11.70
C HIS A 72 -4.85 -3.18 11.91
N GLU A 73 -4.82 -3.66 13.14
CA GLU A 73 -4.10 -4.90 13.44
C GLU A 73 -4.58 -6.03 12.53
N ASP A 74 -3.64 -6.80 12.06
CA ASP A 74 -3.84 -7.92 11.14
C ASP A 74 -4.17 -7.53 9.71
N ASP A 75 -4.29 -6.23 9.41
CA ASP A 75 -4.46 -5.78 8.03
C ASP A 75 -3.17 -5.97 7.26
N VAL A 76 -3.32 -6.22 5.96
CA VAL A 76 -2.20 -6.37 5.03
C VAL A 76 -2.39 -5.36 3.91
N ALA A 77 -1.31 -4.70 3.53
CA ALA A 77 -1.34 -3.80 2.40
C ALA A 77 -0.25 -4.21 1.40
N ILE A 78 -0.57 -4.10 0.13
CA ILE A 78 0.41 -4.23 -0.95
C ILE A 78 0.66 -2.83 -1.47
N ALA A 79 1.93 -2.44 -1.51
CA ALA A 79 2.32 -1.11 -1.97
C ALA A 79 3.36 -1.23 -3.06
N ILE A 80 3.27 -0.37 -4.07
CA ILE A 80 4.31 -0.28 -5.08
C ILE A 80 5.37 0.72 -4.62
N GLN A 81 6.63 0.39 -4.85
CA GLN A 81 7.74 1.29 -4.54
C GLN A 81 8.67 1.35 -5.73
N PHE A 82 9.09 2.57 -6.07
CA PHE A 82 10.07 2.80 -7.13
C PHE A 82 11.41 3.13 -6.49
N GLY A 83 12.47 2.55 -7.04
CA GLY A 83 13.82 2.71 -6.52
C GLY A 83 14.47 4.04 -6.86
N GLU A 84 13.93 4.74 -7.84
CA GLU A 84 14.42 6.06 -8.23
C GLU A 84 13.38 7.11 -7.94
N ARG A 85 13.84 8.33 -7.71
CA ARG A 85 12.92 9.44 -7.57
C ARG A 85 12.30 9.70 -8.94
N ILE A 86 11.07 9.33 -9.07
CA ILE A 86 10.32 9.57 -10.29
C ILE A 86 9.75 10.97 -10.18
N GLN A 87 10.21 11.85 -11.05
CA GLN A 87 9.61 13.15 -11.15
C GLN A 87 8.19 12.96 -11.65
N ARG A 88 7.34 13.90 -11.31
CA ARG A 88 5.90 13.84 -11.58
C ARG A 88 5.56 13.80 -13.06
N VAL A 89 6.09 12.84 -13.75
CA VAL A 89 5.68 12.55 -15.10
C VAL A 89 4.70 11.40 -14.98
N GLU A 90 3.57 11.52 -15.61
CA GLU A 90 2.65 10.39 -15.65
C GLU A 90 3.37 9.23 -16.30
N LEU A 91 3.54 8.17 -15.53
CA LEU A 91 4.17 6.98 -16.05
C LEU A 91 3.17 6.22 -16.89
N GLY A 92 3.56 5.89 -18.11
CA GLY A 92 2.79 4.99 -18.93
C GLY A 92 2.96 3.55 -18.44
N GLU A 93 2.05 2.70 -18.84
CA GLU A 93 2.08 1.28 -18.45
C GLU A 93 3.37 0.60 -18.86
N GLU A 94 3.87 0.90 -20.04
CA GLU A 94 5.11 0.30 -20.55
C GLU A 94 6.33 0.72 -19.75
N GLU A 95 6.37 1.96 -19.29
CA GLU A 95 7.47 2.44 -18.48
C GLU A 95 7.51 1.75 -17.13
N VAL A 96 6.35 1.55 -16.52
CA VAL A 96 6.26 0.86 -15.23
C VAL A 96 6.70 -0.59 -15.38
N GLU A 97 6.27 -1.27 -16.46
CA GLU A 97 6.71 -2.63 -16.74
C GLU A 97 8.22 -2.70 -16.89
N ARG A 98 8.80 -1.72 -17.60
CA ARG A 98 10.25 -1.64 -17.75
C ARG A 98 10.94 -1.50 -16.41
N TYR A 99 10.42 -0.64 -15.52
CA TYR A 99 10.99 -0.48 -14.20
C TYR A 99 11.01 -1.78 -13.41
N PHE A 100 9.93 -2.57 -13.50
CA PHE A 100 9.91 -3.88 -12.86
C PHE A 100 10.96 -4.82 -13.45
N ARG A 101 11.09 -4.85 -14.78
CA ARG A 101 12.09 -5.69 -15.43
C ARG A 101 13.52 -5.30 -15.07
N GLU A 102 13.76 -4.01 -14.87
CA GLU A 102 15.09 -3.50 -14.55
C GLU A 102 15.40 -3.49 -13.05
N GLY A 103 14.49 -3.99 -12.25
CA GLY A 103 14.67 -4.01 -10.79
C GLY A 103 14.54 -2.65 -10.14
N LYS A 104 13.88 -1.69 -10.81
CA LYS A 104 13.69 -0.33 -10.31
C LYS A 104 12.33 -0.10 -9.69
N ALA A 105 11.50 -1.11 -9.67
CA ALA A 105 10.19 -1.08 -9.02
C ALA A 105 9.94 -2.42 -8.37
N ARG A 106 9.23 -2.39 -7.26
CA ARG A 106 8.89 -3.62 -6.53
C ARG A 106 7.59 -3.45 -5.79
N PHE A 107 7.02 -4.57 -5.38
CA PHE A 107 5.90 -4.57 -4.45
C PHE A 107 6.39 -4.90 -3.06
N LEU A 108 5.81 -4.23 -2.08
CA LEU A 108 6.05 -4.50 -0.67
C LEU A 108 4.76 -4.95 -0.03
N LYS A 109 4.88 -5.96 0.83
CA LYS A 109 3.78 -6.41 1.67
C LYS A 109 3.98 -5.80 3.05
N ILE A 110 2.99 -5.07 3.49
CA ILE A 110 2.99 -4.43 4.81
C ILE A 110 1.98 -5.16 5.67
N THR A 111 2.43 -5.72 6.78
CA THR A 111 1.55 -6.39 7.74
C THR A 111 1.56 -5.59 9.02
N VAL A 112 0.37 -5.24 9.52
CA VAL A 112 0.27 -4.51 10.79
C VAL A 112 0.21 -5.53 11.90
N ASP A 113 1.30 -5.65 12.64
CA ASP A 113 1.42 -6.65 13.69
C ASP A 113 0.79 -6.18 15.00
N ARG A 114 0.93 -4.90 15.31
CA ARG A 114 0.47 -4.38 16.59
C ARG A 114 0.24 -2.88 16.50
N LEU A 115 -0.85 -2.42 17.10
CA LEU A 115 -1.16 -1.01 17.27
C LEU A 115 -1.30 -0.72 18.76
N ARG A 116 -0.76 0.41 19.18
CA ARG A 116 -0.84 0.82 20.57
C ARG A 116 -1.59 2.13 20.65
N ARG A 117 -2.72 2.12 21.34
CA ARG A 117 -3.53 3.32 21.52
C ARG A 117 -2.82 4.33 22.39
N LYS A 118 -3.09 5.59 22.16
CA LYS A 118 -2.67 6.64 23.05
C LYS A 118 -3.30 6.39 24.42
N THR A 119 -2.55 6.70 25.47
CA THR A 119 -3.10 6.56 26.80
C THR A 119 -4.25 7.54 26.95
N SER A 120 -5.30 7.09 27.60
CA SER A 120 -6.47 7.93 27.81
C SER A 120 -6.29 8.94 28.92
N SER A 121 -5.18 8.90 29.60
CA SER A 121 -4.89 9.90 30.63
C SER A 121 -4.90 11.26 30.02
N PRO A 122 -5.74 12.15 30.46
CA PRO A 122 -5.65 13.49 29.97
C PRO A 122 -4.29 14.04 30.35
N PRO A 123 -3.75 14.75 29.45
CA PRO A 123 -2.56 15.45 29.84
C PRO A 123 -2.91 16.32 31.02
N LYS A 124 -2.41 16.35 31.82
CA LYS A 124 -2.90 17.08 32.69
C LYS A 124 -2.60 18.30 32.64
N GLY A 125 -2.92 18.45 32.53
CA GLY A 125 -2.62 19.36 32.42
C GLY A 125 -2.93 19.75 32.11
N SER A 126 -3.23 19.20 32.08
CA SER A 126 -3.31 19.20 31.66
C SER A 126 -3.26 19.44 31.57
#